data_3fa842dd3c6eab0a838716c00388930a
#
_entry.id   3fa842dd3c6eab0a838716c00388930a
#
_cell.length_a   1.000
_cell.length_b   1.000
_cell.length_c   1.000
_cell.angle_alpha   90.00
_cell.angle_beta   90.00
_cell.angle_gamma   90.00
#
_symmetry.space_group_name_H-M   'P 1'
#
loop_
_entity.id
_entity.type
_entity.pdbx_description
1 polymer ?
#
loop_
_entity_poly.entity_id
_entity_poly.type
_entity_poly.pdbx_seq_one_letter_code
_entity_poly.pdbx_strand_id
1 'polypeptide(L)'
;ETDAGIKSDDKGTKALFFMSTAQAKALAELAVEGSADKKQYRDALKAAPSMDMALFGRMVADDPSLNYDAAAQVAHSISTHAVQNEYDYFTAVDDCQAEDNAGASHLGTVEYNSSTLYRYATVNVMELAGQLGAAQAAETVRAFGEAFLFSMPTGKQNTFANRTLPDAVYAVSYTHLTLPTK
;
A
#
# COMPACT_ATOMS: atom_id res chain seq x y z
N GLU A 1 -3.31 -7.45 23.27
CA GLU A 1 -4.33 -7.09 22.25
C GLU A 1 -5.67 -6.77 22.91
N THR A 2 -6.20 -7.67 23.71
CA THR A 2 -7.48 -7.47 24.41
C THR A 2 -7.42 -6.29 25.39
N ASP A 3 -6.29 -6.08 26.05
CA ASP A 3 -6.09 -4.96 26.98
C ASP A 3 -6.01 -3.61 26.25
N ALA A 4 -5.59 -3.59 25.00
CA ALA A 4 -5.62 -2.41 24.13
C ALA A 4 -7.01 -2.11 23.56
N GLY A 5 -8.01 -2.97 23.80
CA GLY A 5 -9.39 -2.82 23.32
C GLY A 5 -9.64 -3.38 21.93
N ILE A 6 -8.67 -4.12 21.35
CA ILE A 6 -8.81 -4.79 20.05
C ILE A 6 -9.44 -6.17 20.30
N LYS A 7 -10.49 -6.49 19.55
CA LYS A 7 -11.16 -7.78 19.68
C LYS A 7 -10.27 -8.90 19.16
N SER A 8 -9.99 -9.86 20.01
CA SER A 8 -9.19 -11.05 19.69
C SER A 8 -9.89 -12.33 20.13
N ASP A 9 -9.48 -13.45 19.59
CA ASP A 9 -9.83 -14.80 19.99
C ASP A 9 -8.56 -15.67 20.12
N ASP A 10 -8.72 -16.96 20.37
CA ASP A 10 -7.60 -17.89 20.57
C ASP A 10 -6.65 -17.99 19.34
N LYS A 11 -7.05 -17.47 18.19
CA LYS A 11 -6.29 -17.50 16.92
C LYS A 11 -5.65 -16.16 16.57
N GLY A 12 -5.94 -15.10 17.31
CA GLY A 12 -5.43 -13.75 17.08
C GLY A 12 -6.52 -12.69 17.02
N THR A 13 -6.24 -11.57 16.37
CA THR A 13 -7.21 -10.48 16.19
C THR A 13 -8.30 -10.87 15.18
N LYS A 14 -9.55 -10.52 15.44
CA LYS A 14 -10.69 -10.81 14.55
C LYS A 14 -10.62 -10.06 13.21
N ALA A 15 -9.92 -8.94 13.18
CA ALA A 15 -9.65 -8.17 11.98
C ALA A 15 -8.13 -7.96 11.86
N LEU A 16 -7.64 -7.79 10.63
CA LEU A 16 -6.26 -7.40 10.41
C LEU A 16 -5.98 -6.07 11.10
N PHE A 17 -4.92 -6.07 11.89
CA PHE A 17 -4.46 -4.90 12.61
C PHE A 17 -3.00 -4.63 12.26
N PHE A 18 -2.74 -3.48 11.69
CA PHE A 18 -1.40 -3.05 11.32
C PHE A 18 -0.78 -2.22 12.43
N MET A 19 0.45 -2.54 12.83
CA MET A 19 1.22 -1.78 13.80
C MET A 19 2.68 -1.68 13.39
N SER A 20 3.33 -0.60 13.80
CA SER A 20 4.77 -0.45 13.60
C SER A 20 5.56 -1.37 14.53
N THR A 21 6.80 -1.69 14.16
CA THR A 21 7.71 -2.44 15.02
C THR A 21 7.95 -1.72 16.36
N ALA A 22 8.00 -0.38 16.35
CA ALA A 22 8.14 0.42 17.56
C ALA A 22 6.92 0.29 18.47
N GLN A 23 5.71 0.32 17.91
CA GLN A 23 4.48 0.10 18.65
C GLN A 23 4.41 -1.32 19.23
N ALA A 24 4.75 -2.33 18.44
CA ALA A 24 4.78 -3.71 18.91
C ALA A 24 5.77 -3.91 20.09
N LYS A 25 6.94 -3.27 20.00
CA LYS A 25 7.93 -3.30 21.08
C LYS A 25 7.43 -2.61 22.35
N ALA A 26 6.83 -1.42 22.22
CA ALA A 26 6.27 -0.70 23.36
C ALA A 26 5.14 -1.49 24.06
N LEU A 27 4.28 -2.17 23.29
CA LEU A 27 3.26 -3.06 23.85
C LEU A 27 3.87 -4.25 24.58
N ALA A 28 4.92 -4.85 24.03
CA ALA A 28 5.60 -5.98 24.67
C ALA A 28 6.29 -5.55 25.97
N GLU A 29 6.90 -4.38 26.03
CA GLU A 29 7.50 -3.82 27.25
C GLU A 29 6.45 -3.62 28.33
N LEU A 30 5.30 -2.99 28.02
CA LEU A 30 4.19 -2.82 28.96
C LEU A 30 3.64 -4.18 29.48
N ALA A 31 3.57 -5.17 28.61
CA ALA A 31 3.11 -6.50 28.99
C ALA A 31 4.10 -7.21 29.94
N VAL A 32 5.41 -7.06 29.71
CA VAL A 32 6.46 -7.62 30.56
C VAL A 32 6.47 -6.93 31.93
N GLU A 33 6.23 -5.62 31.98
CA GLU A 33 6.10 -4.84 33.21
C GLU A 33 4.82 -5.18 34.00
N GLY A 34 3.91 -5.93 33.41
CA GLY A 34 2.63 -6.32 34.03
C GLY A 34 1.65 -5.17 34.16
N SER A 35 1.74 -4.14 33.33
CA SER A 35 0.80 -3.03 33.34
C SER A 35 -0.63 -3.50 33.06
N ALA A 36 -1.58 -3.12 33.89
CA ALA A 36 -3.01 -3.35 33.71
C ALA A 36 -3.75 -2.10 33.18
N ASP A 37 -3.02 -1.02 32.90
CA ASP A 37 -3.61 0.24 32.44
C ASP A 37 -3.87 0.25 30.95
N LYS A 38 -5.13 0.09 30.58
CA LYS A 38 -5.59 0.13 29.17
C LYS A 38 -5.24 1.44 28.47
N LYS A 39 -5.10 2.54 29.18
CA LYS A 39 -4.73 3.82 28.60
C LYS A 39 -3.29 3.79 28.10
N GLN A 40 -2.36 3.20 28.87
CA GLN A 40 -0.97 3.06 28.45
C GLN A 40 -0.82 2.23 27.16
N TYR A 41 -1.56 1.14 27.04
CA TYR A 41 -1.58 0.34 25.80
C TYR A 41 -2.14 1.11 24.60
N ARG A 42 -3.19 1.91 24.79
CA ARG A 42 -3.74 2.76 23.74
C ARG A 42 -2.78 3.87 23.33
N ASP A 43 -2.13 4.51 24.28
CA ASP A 43 -1.16 5.57 24.01
C ASP A 43 0.07 5.00 23.28
N ALA A 44 0.52 3.79 23.62
CA ALA A 44 1.56 3.09 22.89
C ALA A 44 1.18 2.77 21.42
N LEU A 45 -0.08 2.43 21.15
CA LEU A 45 -0.60 2.22 19.81
C LEU A 45 -0.79 3.51 19.00
N LYS A 46 -0.91 4.66 19.68
CA LYS A 46 -0.99 5.98 19.04
C LYS A 46 0.36 6.64 18.85
N ALA A 47 1.39 6.16 19.52
CA ALA A 47 2.73 6.72 19.42
C ALA A 47 3.53 6.05 18.27
N ALA A 48 4.57 6.72 17.83
CA ALA A 48 5.60 6.18 16.94
C ALA A 48 5.06 5.42 15.70
N PRO A 49 4.25 6.06 14.84
CA PRO A 49 3.85 5.45 13.58
C PRO A 49 5.08 5.16 12.72
N SER A 50 5.02 4.11 11.90
CA SER A 50 6.02 3.87 10.88
C SER A 50 5.83 4.79 9.66
N MET A 51 6.84 4.88 8.80
CA MET A 51 6.79 5.73 7.58
C MET A 51 5.61 5.34 6.67
N ASP A 52 5.37 4.05 6.52
CA ASP A 52 4.25 3.51 5.74
C ASP A 52 2.89 3.79 6.38
N MET A 53 2.77 3.72 7.71
CA MET A 53 1.55 4.15 8.40
C MET A 53 1.26 5.63 8.22
N ALA A 54 2.27 6.48 8.29
CA ALA A 54 2.11 7.91 8.08
C ALA A 54 1.78 8.25 6.62
N LEU A 55 2.35 7.51 5.65
CA LEU A 55 2.05 7.69 4.23
C LEU A 55 0.65 7.19 3.84
N PHE A 56 0.31 5.96 4.23
CA PHE A 56 -0.87 5.27 3.69
C PHE A 56 -2.02 5.16 4.68
N GLY A 57 -1.82 5.63 5.90
CA GLY A 57 -2.82 5.59 6.95
C GLY A 57 -3.00 4.22 7.59
N ARG A 58 -3.81 4.20 8.61
CA ARG A 58 -4.29 2.97 9.26
C ARG A 58 -5.73 3.14 9.70
N MET A 59 -6.56 2.18 9.36
CA MET A 59 -7.93 2.07 9.85
C MET A 59 -8.03 0.94 10.87
N VAL A 60 -8.65 1.22 12.00
CA VAL A 60 -8.95 0.24 13.04
C VAL A 60 -10.46 0.21 13.23
N ALA A 61 -11.08 -0.88 12.79
CA ALA A 61 -12.53 -0.99 12.77
C ALA A 61 -13.15 -0.99 14.20
N ASP A 62 -12.45 -1.58 15.17
CA ASP A 62 -12.93 -1.71 16.55
C ASP A 62 -12.73 -0.43 17.39
N ASP A 63 -11.74 0.40 17.03
CA ASP A 63 -11.46 1.66 17.75
C ASP A 63 -10.97 2.75 16.77
N PRO A 64 -11.89 3.59 16.25
CA PRO A 64 -11.53 4.68 15.34
C PRO A 64 -10.53 5.69 15.92
N SER A 65 -10.37 5.74 17.26
CA SER A 65 -9.38 6.63 17.90
C SER A 65 -7.94 6.24 17.62
N LEU A 66 -7.71 5.03 17.07
CA LEU A 66 -6.42 4.51 16.67
C LEU A 66 -6.13 4.70 15.18
N ASN A 67 -7.04 5.33 14.42
CA ASN A 67 -6.83 5.61 13.02
C ASN A 67 -5.72 6.63 12.81
N TYR A 68 -5.01 6.48 11.68
CA TYR A 68 -4.11 7.47 11.13
C TYR A 68 -4.60 7.89 9.75
N ASP A 69 -4.63 9.17 9.48
CA ASP A 69 -4.91 9.70 8.17
C ASP A 69 -3.69 9.56 7.25
N ALA A 70 -3.95 9.21 6.00
CA ALA A 70 -2.90 9.05 5.01
C ALA A 70 -2.36 10.40 4.54
N ALA A 71 -1.05 10.59 4.59
CA ALA A 71 -0.42 11.79 4.04
C ALA A 71 -0.18 11.67 2.53
N ALA A 72 -0.19 10.47 1.95
CA ALA A 72 0.02 10.24 0.52
C ALA A 72 -1.28 9.86 -0.19
N GLN A 73 -1.40 10.30 -1.44
CA GLN A 73 -2.44 9.86 -2.36
C GLN A 73 -1.77 9.40 -3.65
N VAL A 74 -2.14 8.22 -4.12
CA VAL A 74 -1.62 7.62 -5.35
C VAL A 74 -2.79 7.40 -6.31
N ALA A 75 -2.76 8.06 -7.44
CA ALA A 75 -3.80 7.95 -8.44
C ALA A 75 -3.65 6.63 -9.25
N HIS A 76 -4.75 6.16 -9.77
CA HIS A 76 -4.75 5.09 -10.76
C HIS A 76 -3.97 5.53 -12.01
N SER A 77 -3.13 4.64 -12.56
CA SER A 77 -2.44 4.89 -13.83
C SER A 77 -3.44 5.01 -14.97
N ILE A 78 -3.24 5.99 -15.83
CA ILE A 78 -4.07 6.20 -17.02
C ILE A 78 -3.19 6.25 -18.28
N SER A 79 -3.73 5.80 -19.42
CA SER A 79 -3.08 5.95 -20.70
C SER A 79 -3.13 7.41 -21.16
N THR A 80 -2.03 7.89 -21.73
CA THR A 80 -1.96 9.24 -22.32
C THR A 80 -2.53 9.33 -23.74
N HIS A 81 -2.94 8.19 -24.30
CA HIS A 81 -3.52 8.10 -25.64
C HIS A 81 -4.58 6.99 -25.71
N ALA A 82 -5.37 6.99 -26.76
CA ALA A 82 -6.33 5.92 -27.00
C ALA A 82 -5.60 4.57 -27.20
N VAL A 83 -6.14 3.53 -26.62
CA VAL A 83 -5.59 2.17 -26.67
C VAL A 83 -6.68 1.21 -27.13
N GLN A 84 -6.31 0.28 -27.99
CA GLN A 84 -7.12 -0.89 -28.33
C GLN A 84 -6.48 -2.11 -27.70
N ASN A 85 -7.21 -2.83 -26.87
CA ASN A 85 -6.71 -4.08 -26.29
C ASN A 85 -6.63 -5.14 -27.40
N GLU A 86 -5.51 -5.85 -27.41
CA GLU A 86 -5.33 -7.06 -28.21
C GLU A 86 -5.58 -8.27 -27.32
N TYR A 87 -6.14 -9.33 -27.91
CA TYR A 87 -6.52 -10.52 -27.17
C TYR A 87 -5.78 -11.72 -27.73
N ASP A 88 -5.22 -12.52 -26.86
CA ASP A 88 -4.64 -13.82 -27.18
C ASP A 88 -5.38 -14.92 -26.46
N TYR A 89 -5.84 -15.90 -27.19
CA TYR A 89 -6.52 -17.06 -26.68
C TYR A 89 -5.51 -18.15 -26.35
N PHE A 90 -5.59 -18.70 -25.17
CA PHE A 90 -4.73 -19.79 -24.75
C PHE A 90 -5.53 -20.99 -24.25
N THR A 91 -4.97 -22.17 -24.47
CA THR A 91 -5.45 -23.43 -23.93
C THR A 91 -4.26 -24.26 -23.47
N ALA A 92 -4.47 -25.16 -22.53
CA ALA A 92 -3.48 -26.13 -22.11
C ALA A 92 -3.94 -27.53 -22.50
N VAL A 93 -3.01 -28.38 -22.93
CA VAL A 93 -3.23 -29.81 -23.17
C VAL A 93 -2.66 -30.57 -21.98
N ASP A 94 -3.41 -31.50 -21.44
CA ASP A 94 -2.95 -32.42 -20.40
C ASP A 94 -2.58 -33.75 -21.03
N ASP A 95 -1.28 -33.99 -21.18
CA ASP A 95 -0.75 -35.22 -21.79
C ASP A 95 -0.99 -36.49 -20.93
N CYS A 96 -1.46 -36.32 -19.70
CA CYS A 96 -1.77 -37.39 -18.78
C CYS A 96 -3.26 -37.75 -18.74
N GLN A 97 -4.12 -37.05 -19.47
CA GLN A 97 -5.54 -37.37 -19.55
C GLN A 97 -5.78 -38.54 -20.51
N ALA A 98 -6.86 -39.33 -20.21
CA ALA A 98 -7.30 -40.39 -21.06
C ALA A 98 -7.71 -39.88 -22.46
N GLU A 99 -7.42 -40.67 -23.51
CA GLU A 99 -7.60 -40.29 -24.93
C GLU A 99 -9.00 -39.77 -25.30
N ASP A 100 -10.03 -40.15 -24.55
CA ASP A 100 -11.41 -39.73 -24.80
C ASP A 100 -11.73 -38.29 -24.32
N ASN A 101 -10.82 -37.64 -23.67
CA ASN A 101 -11.07 -36.32 -23.07
C ASN A 101 -9.85 -35.38 -23.19
N ALA A 102 -9.27 -35.28 -24.38
CA ALA A 102 -8.12 -34.45 -24.68
C ALA A 102 -8.40 -32.91 -24.62
N GLY A 103 -9.56 -32.53 -24.10
CA GLY A 103 -9.95 -31.14 -23.86
C GLY A 103 -9.21 -30.56 -22.67
N ALA A 104 -8.53 -29.43 -22.89
CA ALA A 104 -7.91 -28.67 -21.83
C ALA A 104 -8.93 -28.29 -20.76
N SER A 105 -8.60 -28.55 -19.51
CA SER A 105 -9.38 -28.06 -18.37
C SER A 105 -9.20 -26.54 -18.18
N HIS A 106 -8.37 -25.89 -18.99
CA HIS A 106 -8.02 -24.49 -18.85
C HIS A 106 -8.11 -23.76 -20.20
N LEU A 107 -9.15 -22.96 -20.35
CA LEU A 107 -9.33 -22.03 -21.46
C LEU A 107 -9.32 -20.60 -20.90
N GLY A 108 -8.61 -19.70 -21.55
CA GLY A 108 -8.61 -18.31 -21.12
C GLY A 108 -8.19 -17.35 -22.25
N THR A 109 -8.35 -16.09 -21.98
CA THR A 109 -7.93 -15.00 -22.86
C THR A 109 -6.96 -14.12 -22.11
N VAL A 110 -5.83 -13.80 -22.70
CA VAL A 110 -4.89 -12.80 -22.21
C VAL A 110 -5.14 -11.51 -22.96
N GLU A 111 -5.24 -10.41 -22.24
CA GLU A 111 -5.40 -9.08 -22.80
C GLU A 111 -4.05 -8.36 -22.81
N TYR A 112 -3.67 -7.83 -23.95
CA TYR A 112 -2.48 -7.01 -24.13
C TYR A 112 -2.88 -5.55 -24.27
N ASN A 113 -2.41 -4.74 -23.33
CA ASN A 113 -2.58 -3.30 -23.34
C ASN A 113 -1.19 -2.65 -23.39
N SER A 114 -0.80 -2.10 -24.52
CA SER A 114 0.45 -1.37 -24.69
C SER A 114 0.17 0.12 -24.75
N SER A 115 0.53 0.85 -23.69
CA SER A 115 0.28 2.28 -23.60
C SER A 115 1.38 3.04 -22.88
N THR A 116 1.53 4.31 -23.21
CA THR A 116 2.30 5.25 -22.40
C THR A 116 1.45 5.66 -21.21
N LEU A 117 1.88 5.29 -20.02
CA LEU A 117 1.13 5.49 -18.79
C LEU A 117 1.54 6.79 -18.09
N TYR A 118 0.56 7.54 -17.65
CA TYR A 118 0.69 8.65 -16.71
C TYR A 118 0.40 8.15 -15.30
N ARG A 119 1.36 8.36 -14.39
CA ARG A 119 1.23 8.06 -12.95
C ARG A 119 1.32 9.35 -12.16
N TYR A 120 0.48 9.48 -11.15
CA TYR A 120 0.42 10.67 -10.32
C TYR A 120 0.32 10.30 -8.85
N ALA A 121 1.05 11.02 -8.02
CA ALA A 121 0.95 10.91 -6.57
C ALA A 121 1.16 12.27 -5.91
N THR A 122 0.57 12.48 -4.75
CA THR A 122 0.78 13.64 -3.89
C THR A 122 1.16 13.20 -2.49
N VAL A 123 1.93 14.03 -1.80
CA VAL A 123 2.30 13.83 -0.40
C VAL A 123 2.10 15.14 0.35
N ASN A 124 1.33 15.09 1.44
CA ASN A 124 1.19 16.19 2.38
C ASN A 124 2.37 16.18 3.35
N VAL A 125 3.39 16.96 3.04
CA VAL A 125 4.64 17.03 3.82
C VAL A 125 4.41 17.60 5.22
N MET A 126 3.45 18.50 5.37
CA MET A 126 3.14 19.11 6.68
C MET A 126 2.51 18.08 7.62
N GLU A 127 1.62 17.24 7.09
CA GLU A 127 1.03 16.14 7.83
C GLU A 127 2.09 15.10 8.25
N LEU A 128 2.97 14.70 7.33
CA LEU A 128 4.11 13.82 7.65
C LEU A 128 5.00 14.41 8.74
N ALA A 129 5.30 15.70 8.67
CA ALA A 129 6.13 16.37 9.66
C ALA A 129 5.46 16.42 11.04
N GLY A 130 4.14 16.54 11.08
CA GLY A 130 3.35 16.45 12.32
C GLY A 130 3.39 15.07 12.97
N GLN A 131 3.36 14.00 12.15
CA GLN A 131 3.35 12.62 12.62
C GLN A 131 4.75 12.07 12.94
N LEU A 132 5.75 12.38 12.12
CA LEU A 132 7.09 11.77 12.18
C LEU A 132 8.20 12.73 12.65
N GLY A 133 7.92 14.02 12.69
CA GLY A 133 8.94 15.05 12.82
C GLY A 133 9.63 15.38 11.48
N ALA A 134 10.20 16.59 11.39
CA ALA A 134 10.69 17.15 10.12
C ALA A 134 11.79 16.31 9.44
N ALA A 135 12.74 15.79 10.21
CA ALA A 135 13.86 15.02 9.66
C ALA A 135 13.39 13.70 9.03
N GLN A 136 12.55 12.96 9.75
CA GLN A 136 12.02 11.68 9.28
C GLN A 136 11.00 11.87 8.16
N ALA A 137 10.23 12.96 8.17
CA ALA A 137 9.33 13.30 7.08
C ALA A 137 10.09 13.55 5.77
N ALA A 138 11.21 14.26 5.79
CA ALA A 138 12.04 14.48 4.61
C ALA A 138 12.61 13.18 4.05
N GLU A 139 13.07 12.27 4.90
CA GLU A 139 13.52 10.94 4.48
C GLU A 139 12.38 10.10 3.91
N THR A 140 11.20 10.16 4.53
CA THR A 140 10.00 9.46 4.07
C THR A 140 9.57 9.93 2.69
N VAL A 141 9.58 11.24 2.43
CA VAL A 141 9.26 11.80 1.09
C VAL A 141 10.27 11.33 0.04
N ARG A 142 11.56 11.31 0.38
CA ARG A 142 12.61 10.80 -0.51
C ARG A 142 12.39 9.32 -0.83
N ALA A 143 12.20 8.49 0.19
CA ALA A 143 11.98 7.05 0.03
C ALA A 143 10.69 6.74 -0.75
N PHE A 144 9.62 7.48 -0.49
CA PHE A 144 8.36 7.37 -1.23
C PHE A 144 8.55 7.72 -2.71
N GLY A 145 9.25 8.82 -3.01
CA GLY A 145 9.54 9.22 -4.39
C GLY A 145 10.34 8.15 -5.13
N GLU A 146 11.39 7.63 -4.53
CA GLU A 146 12.19 6.55 -5.09
C GLU A 146 11.36 5.27 -5.31
N ALA A 147 10.60 4.84 -4.31
CA ALA A 147 9.71 3.70 -4.43
C ALA A 147 8.65 3.90 -5.52
N PHE A 148 8.04 5.08 -5.61
CA PHE A 148 7.05 5.40 -6.62
C PHE A 148 7.60 5.32 -8.05
N LEU A 149 8.86 5.69 -8.26
CA LEU A 149 9.51 5.61 -9.58
C LEU A 149 9.86 4.17 -9.96
N PHE A 150 10.35 3.38 -9.03
CA PHE A 150 10.97 2.08 -9.32
C PHE A 150 10.08 0.86 -9.01
N SER A 151 9.02 1.03 -8.22
CA SER A 151 8.12 -0.08 -7.89
C SER A 151 7.07 -0.29 -8.98
N MET A 152 7.31 -1.26 -9.86
CA MET A 152 6.33 -1.73 -10.82
C MET A 152 5.77 -3.08 -10.37
N PRO A 153 4.48 -3.37 -10.64
CA PRO A 153 3.92 -4.69 -10.40
C PRO A 153 4.74 -5.79 -11.06
N THR A 154 4.94 -6.89 -10.34
CA THR A 154 5.74 -8.03 -10.83
C THR A 154 4.91 -9.07 -11.57
N GLY A 155 3.57 -8.92 -11.55
CA GLY A 155 2.66 -9.82 -12.26
C GLY A 155 2.97 -9.86 -13.75
N LYS A 156 3.13 -11.06 -14.30
CA LYS A 156 3.45 -11.31 -15.71
C LYS A 156 4.72 -10.61 -16.25
N GLN A 157 5.64 -10.20 -15.38
CA GLN A 157 6.85 -9.49 -15.78
C GLN A 157 7.72 -10.26 -16.78
N ASN A 158 7.74 -11.60 -16.68
CA ASN A 158 8.54 -12.44 -17.59
C ASN A 158 7.88 -12.61 -18.96
N THR A 159 6.56 -12.50 -19.05
CA THR A 159 5.81 -12.59 -20.31
C THR A 159 5.78 -11.25 -21.05
N PHE A 160 5.56 -10.15 -20.31
CA PHE A 160 5.30 -8.83 -20.90
C PHE A 160 6.51 -7.89 -20.85
N ALA A 161 7.56 -8.23 -20.08
CA ALA A 161 8.71 -7.34 -19.84
C ALA A 161 8.28 -5.92 -19.39
N ASN A 162 7.26 -5.84 -18.54
CA ASN A 162 6.55 -4.60 -18.18
C ASN A 162 7.21 -3.79 -17.05
N ARG A 163 8.44 -4.13 -16.65
CA ARG A 163 9.19 -3.37 -15.64
C ARG A 163 10.00 -2.24 -16.31
N THR A 164 9.30 -1.33 -16.91
CA THR A 164 9.90 -0.14 -17.54
C THR A 164 10.11 0.97 -16.53
N LEU A 165 11.18 1.73 -16.70
CA LEU A 165 11.41 2.97 -15.97
C LEU A 165 10.65 4.13 -16.62
N PRO A 166 10.31 5.18 -15.88
CA PRO A 166 9.65 6.35 -16.46
C PRO A 166 10.62 7.12 -17.39
N ASP A 167 10.12 7.57 -18.55
CA ASP A 167 10.86 8.40 -19.49
C ASP A 167 10.93 9.87 -19.03
N ALA A 168 9.96 10.31 -18.24
CA ALA A 168 9.91 11.66 -17.68
C ALA A 168 9.35 11.65 -16.27
N VAL A 169 9.93 12.48 -15.42
CA VAL A 169 9.51 12.66 -14.01
C VAL A 169 9.41 14.15 -13.72
N TYR A 170 8.27 14.55 -13.16
CA TYR A 170 8.03 15.91 -12.71
C TYR A 170 7.80 15.89 -11.20
N ALA A 171 8.72 16.48 -10.44
CA ALA A 171 8.56 16.71 -9.01
C ALA A 171 8.23 18.18 -8.77
N VAL A 172 7.08 18.45 -8.17
CA VAL A 172 6.60 19.82 -7.92
C VAL A 172 6.36 20.01 -6.43
N SER A 173 6.94 21.06 -5.87
CA SER A 173 6.68 21.47 -4.49
C SER A 173 5.73 22.66 -4.48
N TYR A 174 4.64 22.52 -3.74
CA TYR A 174 3.67 23.58 -3.52
C TYR A 174 3.82 24.11 -2.09
N THR A 175 3.95 25.41 -1.93
CA THR A 175 3.91 26.06 -0.61
C THR A 175 2.48 26.35 -0.16
N HIS A 176 1.58 26.53 -1.11
CA HIS A 176 0.13 26.67 -0.91
C HIS A 176 -0.60 26.35 -2.22
N LEU A 177 -1.80 25.81 -2.10
CA LEU A 177 -2.69 25.62 -3.23
C LEU A 177 -3.60 26.82 -3.36
N THR A 178 -3.46 27.58 -4.44
CA THR A 178 -4.46 28.57 -4.82
C THR A 178 -5.47 27.89 -5.75
N LEU A 179 -6.75 27.87 -5.36
CA LEU A 179 -7.80 27.52 -6.29
C LEU A 179 -7.82 28.53 -7.45
N PRO A 180 -7.95 28.08 -8.71
CA PRO A 180 -8.11 29.01 -9.81
C PRO A 180 -9.39 29.81 -9.56
N THR A 181 -9.24 31.08 -9.30
CA THR A 181 -10.37 32.03 -9.31
C THR A 181 -10.84 32.17 -10.75
N LYS A 182 -12.10 31.79 -11.00
CA LYS A 182 -12.77 32.12 -12.26
C LYS A 182 -13.04 33.61 -12.34
#